data_c8c827f8be18380583805875bc92f6f7
#
_entry.id   c8c827f8be18380583805875bc92f6f7
#
_cell.length_a   1.000
_cell.length_b   1.000
_cell.length_c   1.000
_cell.angle_alpha   90.00
_cell.angle_beta   90.00
_cell.angle_gamma   90.00
#
_symmetry.space_group_name_H-M   'P 1'
#
loop_
_entity.id
_entity.type
_entity.pdbx_description
1 polymer ?
#
loop_
_entity_poly.entity_id
_entity_poly.type
_entity_poly.pdbx_seq_one_letter_code
_entity_poly.pdbx_strand_id
1 'polypeptide(L)'
;MAPYKEDTMKKAQIIIDKYFLTSKVDKRIFGSFIEQLGRAVYEGIYQEGSPLSDEQGFRKDTLELVRELQVPIVRYPGGNFVSGFKWEDSVGPKELRPARPELAWGVIENNHFGLDEFVDWAKKADTDI
;
A
#
# COMPACT_ATOMS: atom_id res chain seq x y z
N MET A 1 -24.75 34.50 27.09
CA MET A 1 -23.36 34.05 27.01
C MET A 1 -23.19 32.92 27.99
N ALA A 2 -23.09 31.68 27.51
CA ALA A 2 -22.83 30.54 28.38
C ALA A 2 -21.37 30.58 28.84
N PRO A 3 -21.06 30.32 30.12
CA PRO A 3 -19.67 30.30 30.58
C PRO A 3 -18.91 29.16 29.91
N TYR A 4 -17.75 29.47 29.38
CA TYR A 4 -16.77 28.48 28.93
C TYR A 4 -16.50 27.52 30.10
N LYS A 5 -16.81 26.21 29.90
CA LYS A 5 -16.32 25.18 30.82
C LYS A 5 -14.79 25.13 30.68
N GLU A 6 -14.10 25.43 31.78
CA GLU A 6 -12.67 25.14 31.89
C GLU A 6 -12.45 23.65 31.55
N ASP A 7 -11.70 23.41 30.52
CA ASP A 7 -11.30 22.07 30.09
C ASP A 7 -10.32 21.56 31.15
N THR A 8 -10.79 20.77 32.08
CA THR A 8 -9.95 20.15 33.10
C THR A 8 -9.03 19.15 32.40
N MET A 9 -7.78 19.52 32.21
CA MET A 9 -6.74 18.65 31.63
C MET A 9 -6.72 17.32 32.38
N LYS A 10 -6.99 16.24 31.67
CA LYS A 10 -6.90 14.89 32.21
C LYS A 10 -5.42 14.54 32.42
N LYS A 11 -5.08 14.10 33.61
CA LYS A 11 -3.72 13.62 33.92
C LYS A 11 -3.65 12.13 33.62
N ALA A 12 -2.60 11.70 32.94
CA ALA A 12 -2.26 10.30 32.73
C ALA A 12 -0.83 10.03 33.22
N GLN A 13 -0.60 8.84 33.74
CA GLN A 13 0.73 8.37 34.13
C GLN A 13 1.10 7.16 33.28
N ILE A 14 2.25 7.20 32.65
CA ILE A 14 2.82 6.08 31.88
C ILE A 14 4.02 5.57 32.66
N ILE A 15 4.03 4.28 33.00
CA ILE A 15 5.14 3.59 33.65
C ILE A 15 5.76 2.66 32.61
N ILE A 16 7.05 2.84 32.34
CA ILE A 16 7.83 1.99 31.45
C ILE A 16 8.93 1.32 32.29
N ASP A 17 8.91 0.00 32.32
CA ASP A 17 9.90 -0.79 33.03
C ASP A 17 10.37 -1.96 32.17
N LYS A 18 11.67 -2.12 32.01
CA LYS A 18 12.30 -3.20 31.23
C LYS A 18 11.97 -4.61 31.73
N TYR A 19 11.50 -4.74 32.97
CA TYR A 19 11.12 -6.02 33.56
C TYR A 19 9.63 -6.36 33.37
N PHE A 20 8.82 -5.42 32.89
CA PHE A 20 7.40 -5.62 32.56
C PHE A 20 7.20 -5.79 31.05
N LEU A 21 7.90 -6.78 30.47
CA LEU A 21 7.73 -7.12 29.07
C LEU A 21 6.50 -8.02 28.90
N THR A 22 5.53 -7.57 28.13
CA THR A 22 4.32 -8.36 27.83
C THR A 22 4.50 -9.24 26.60
N SER A 23 5.17 -8.73 25.55
CA SER A 23 5.42 -9.47 24.31
C SER A 23 6.49 -8.79 23.47
N LYS A 24 6.99 -9.53 22.46
CA LYS A 24 7.80 -8.94 21.39
C LYS A 24 6.88 -8.20 20.40
N VAL A 25 7.29 -7.02 20.00
CA VAL A 25 6.58 -6.27 18.94
C VAL A 25 6.74 -7.01 17.60
N ASP A 26 5.61 -7.34 16.97
CA ASP A 26 5.62 -7.89 15.62
C ASP A 26 5.87 -6.76 14.63
N LYS A 27 6.87 -6.91 13.76
CA LYS A 27 7.25 -5.88 12.79
C LYS A 27 6.11 -5.54 11.81
N ARG A 28 5.19 -6.47 11.57
CA ARG A 28 4.03 -6.26 10.68
C ARG A 28 3.13 -5.09 11.09
N ILE A 29 3.17 -4.64 12.34
CA ILE A 29 2.45 -3.42 12.77
C ILE A 29 2.96 -2.15 12.06
N PHE A 30 4.18 -2.18 11.50
CA PHE A 30 4.77 -1.11 10.72
C PHE A 30 4.57 -1.30 9.21
N GLY A 31 3.70 -2.24 8.83
CA GLY A 31 3.34 -2.48 7.45
C GLY A 31 2.60 -1.31 6.81
N SER A 32 2.52 -1.35 5.51
CA SER A 32 1.82 -0.35 4.70
C SER A 32 0.70 -0.99 3.91
N PHE A 33 -0.12 -0.18 3.25
CA PHE A 33 -1.01 -0.69 2.21
C PHE A 33 -0.96 0.23 0.99
N ILE A 34 -1.34 -0.31 -0.15
CA ILE A 34 -1.43 0.43 -1.40
C ILE A 34 -2.75 0.14 -2.10
N GLU A 35 -3.33 1.14 -2.74
CA GLU A 35 -4.60 1.08 -3.45
C GLU A 35 -4.48 1.74 -4.82
N GLN A 36 -5.32 1.36 -5.77
CA GLN A 36 -5.48 1.99 -7.09
C GLN A 36 -6.09 3.41 -6.98
N LEU A 37 -5.64 4.16 -6.00
CA LEU A 37 -6.09 5.52 -5.72
C LEU A 37 -5.17 6.53 -6.38
N GLY A 38 -5.70 7.37 -7.25
CA GLY A 38 -4.93 8.43 -7.89
C GLY A 38 -3.69 7.88 -8.59
N ARG A 39 -2.52 8.37 -8.21
CA ARG A 39 -1.21 7.96 -8.76
C ARG A 39 -0.41 7.06 -7.81
N ALA A 40 -1.07 6.31 -6.92
CA ALA A 40 -0.35 5.46 -5.98
C ALA A 40 0.24 4.22 -6.67
N VAL A 41 -0.52 3.58 -7.54
CA VAL A 41 -0.05 2.43 -8.33
C VAL A 41 0.47 2.91 -9.68
N TYR A 42 -0.43 3.29 -10.60
CA TYR A 42 -0.05 3.81 -11.91
C TYR A 42 0.61 5.19 -11.78
N GLU A 43 1.78 5.36 -12.42
CA GLU A 43 2.68 6.53 -12.30
C GLU A 43 3.29 6.72 -10.88
N GLY A 44 2.94 5.85 -9.94
CA GLY A 44 3.54 5.78 -8.60
C GLY A 44 4.58 4.66 -8.51
N ILE A 45 4.18 3.46 -8.09
CA ILE A 45 5.09 2.31 -8.01
C ILE A 45 5.30 1.62 -9.37
N TYR A 46 4.41 1.85 -10.33
CA TYR A 46 4.39 1.22 -11.64
C TYR A 46 4.13 2.24 -12.75
N GLN A 47 5.01 2.26 -13.76
CA GLN A 47 4.87 3.13 -14.93
C GLN A 47 5.64 2.53 -16.11
N GLU A 48 4.95 1.86 -17.02
CA GLU A 48 5.55 1.32 -18.24
C GLU A 48 6.16 2.42 -19.11
N GLY A 49 7.33 2.14 -19.69
CA GLY A 49 8.00 3.06 -20.61
C GLY A 49 8.64 4.31 -19.96
N SER A 50 8.58 4.46 -18.65
CA SER A 50 9.27 5.54 -17.95
C SER A 50 10.79 5.29 -17.88
N PRO A 51 11.66 6.30 -18.08
CA PRO A 51 13.09 6.15 -17.87
C PRO A 51 13.48 5.84 -16.41
N LEU A 52 12.57 6.11 -15.47
CA LEU A 52 12.73 5.79 -14.06
C LEU A 52 12.29 4.36 -13.72
N SER A 53 11.66 3.66 -14.65
CA SER A 53 11.19 2.29 -14.42
C SER A 53 12.22 1.26 -14.92
N ASP A 54 12.10 0.05 -14.41
CA ASP A 54 12.80 -1.11 -14.92
C ASP A 54 12.05 -1.71 -16.14
N GLU A 55 12.56 -2.82 -16.66
CA GLU A 55 12.00 -3.52 -17.82
C GLU A 55 10.57 -4.06 -17.57
N GLN A 56 10.20 -4.28 -16.30
CA GLN A 56 8.86 -4.74 -15.90
C GLN A 56 7.89 -3.57 -15.64
N GLY A 57 8.37 -2.32 -15.68
CA GLY A 57 7.57 -1.13 -15.44
C GLY A 57 7.59 -0.66 -13.99
N PHE A 58 8.37 -1.27 -13.10
CA PHE A 58 8.45 -0.84 -11.69
C PHE A 58 9.35 0.37 -11.53
N ARG A 59 8.88 1.39 -10.86
CA ARG A 59 9.62 2.61 -10.58
C ARG A 59 10.79 2.33 -9.63
N LYS A 60 12.01 2.47 -10.13
CA LYS A 60 13.24 2.21 -9.35
C LYS A 60 13.41 3.16 -8.19
N ASP A 61 13.10 4.44 -8.40
CA ASP A 61 13.17 5.48 -7.37
C ASP A 61 12.20 5.19 -6.20
N THR A 62 10.98 4.76 -6.48
CA THR A 62 10.03 4.38 -5.42
C THR A 62 10.42 3.07 -4.72
N LEU A 63 10.96 2.09 -5.45
CA LEU A 63 11.47 0.85 -4.86
C LEU A 63 12.61 1.12 -3.86
N GLU A 64 13.52 2.04 -4.19
CA GLU A 64 14.61 2.44 -3.30
C GLU A 64 14.08 3.04 -2.01
N LEU A 65 13.10 3.95 -2.10
CA LEU A 65 12.47 4.56 -0.92
C LEU A 65 11.74 3.54 -0.04
N VAL A 66 11.01 2.58 -0.65
CA VAL A 66 10.32 1.53 0.10
C VAL A 66 11.31 0.63 0.84
N ARG A 67 12.45 0.28 0.21
CA ARG A 67 13.52 -0.45 0.87
C ARG A 67 14.18 0.33 1.99
N GLU A 68 14.42 1.63 1.80
CA GLU A 68 14.98 2.51 2.83
C GLU A 68 14.05 2.59 4.05
N LEU A 69 12.73 2.66 3.82
CA LEU A 69 11.72 2.63 4.87
C LEU A 69 11.62 1.27 5.58
N GLN A 70 12.20 0.21 5.02
CA GLN A 70 12.15 -1.15 5.55
C GLN A 70 10.70 -1.61 5.83
N VAL A 71 9.79 -1.36 4.90
CA VAL A 71 8.37 -1.74 5.03
C VAL A 71 8.26 -3.27 5.13
N PRO A 72 7.83 -3.83 6.27
CA PRO A 72 7.89 -5.28 6.48
C PRO A 72 6.82 -6.08 5.77
N ILE A 73 5.70 -5.44 5.44
CA ILE A 73 4.57 -6.07 4.74
C ILE A 73 3.72 -4.99 4.05
N VAL A 74 3.22 -5.28 2.86
CA VAL A 74 2.30 -4.40 2.13
C VAL A 74 1.00 -5.12 1.80
N ARG A 75 -0.13 -4.53 2.17
CA ARG A 75 -1.46 -5.01 1.79
C ARG A 75 -1.86 -4.44 0.43
N TYR A 76 -2.34 -5.30 -0.46
CA TYR A 76 -2.86 -5.01 -1.79
C TYR A 76 -4.18 -5.80 -2.01
N PRO A 77 -5.12 -5.37 -2.81
CA PRO A 77 -5.14 -4.19 -3.69
C PRO A 77 -5.69 -2.91 -3.05
N GLY A 78 -5.84 -2.84 -1.75
CA GLY A 78 -6.16 -1.60 -1.05
C GLY A 78 -7.48 -1.57 -0.31
N GLY A 79 -8.13 -0.39 -0.32
CA GLY A 79 -9.33 -0.06 0.42
C GLY A 79 -10.61 -0.21 -0.41
N ASN A 80 -11.18 0.90 -0.89
CA ASN A 80 -12.46 0.88 -1.63
C ASN A 80 -12.38 0.13 -2.96
N PHE A 81 -11.25 0.16 -3.63
CA PHE A 81 -10.99 -0.58 -4.87
C PHE A 81 -11.29 -2.07 -4.73
N VAL A 82 -10.93 -2.69 -3.61
CA VAL A 82 -11.10 -4.14 -3.40
C VAL A 82 -12.55 -4.60 -3.49
N SER A 83 -13.53 -3.70 -3.25
CA SER A 83 -14.95 -4.06 -3.27
C SER A 83 -15.44 -4.49 -4.66
N GLY A 84 -14.82 -3.99 -5.72
CA GLY A 84 -15.15 -4.34 -7.12
C GLY A 84 -14.06 -5.15 -7.83
N PHE A 85 -12.94 -5.39 -7.17
CA PHE A 85 -11.78 -6.05 -7.77
C PHE A 85 -12.02 -7.54 -7.98
N LYS A 86 -11.71 -7.99 -9.19
CA LYS A 86 -11.70 -9.41 -9.58
C LYS A 86 -10.27 -9.82 -9.85
N TRP A 87 -9.70 -10.59 -8.97
CA TRP A 87 -8.28 -10.99 -9.06
C TRP A 87 -7.99 -11.79 -10.34
N GLU A 88 -8.98 -12.55 -10.83
CA GLU A 88 -8.87 -13.34 -12.07
C GLU A 88 -8.62 -12.46 -13.30
N ASP A 89 -9.13 -11.24 -13.30
CA ASP A 89 -8.92 -10.27 -14.36
C ASP A 89 -7.49 -9.68 -14.34
N SER A 90 -6.73 -9.91 -13.26
CA SER A 90 -5.44 -9.27 -13.01
C SER A 90 -4.23 -10.21 -13.05
N VAL A 91 -4.40 -11.42 -13.54
CA VAL A 91 -3.36 -12.45 -13.65
C VAL A 91 -3.20 -12.95 -15.09
N GLY A 92 -2.05 -13.58 -15.39
CA GLY A 92 -1.72 -14.07 -16.73
C GLY A 92 -1.26 -12.96 -17.68
N PRO A 93 -1.23 -13.22 -19.01
CA PRO A 93 -0.73 -12.27 -20.00
C PRO A 93 -1.50 -10.94 -20.00
N LYS A 94 -0.81 -9.82 -19.86
CA LYS A 94 -1.40 -8.48 -19.74
C LYS A 94 -2.33 -8.11 -20.90
N GLU A 95 -1.96 -8.50 -22.11
CA GLU A 95 -2.73 -8.25 -23.34
C GLU A 95 -4.07 -8.97 -23.39
N LEU A 96 -4.28 -9.97 -22.55
CA LEU A 96 -5.53 -10.71 -22.43
C LEU A 96 -6.41 -10.22 -21.27
N ARG A 97 -5.88 -9.35 -20.42
CA ARG A 97 -6.61 -8.86 -19.24
C ARG A 97 -7.68 -7.85 -19.65
N PRO A 98 -8.90 -7.96 -19.13
CA PRO A 98 -9.97 -7.05 -19.48
C PRO A 98 -9.80 -5.70 -18.79
N ALA A 99 -10.08 -4.61 -19.51
CA ALA A 99 -10.29 -3.32 -18.88
C ALA A 99 -11.70 -3.25 -18.25
N ARG A 100 -11.79 -2.73 -17.03
CA ARG A 100 -13.04 -2.62 -16.27
C ARG A 100 -13.29 -1.21 -15.77
N PRO A 101 -14.54 -0.74 -15.74
CA PRO A 101 -14.88 0.46 -14.98
C PRO A 101 -14.63 0.20 -13.49
N GLU A 102 -13.83 1.05 -12.88
CA GLU A 102 -13.58 1.04 -11.45
C GLU A 102 -14.45 2.11 -10.78
N LEU A 103 -15.40 1.67 -9.94
CA LEU A 103 -16.48 2.51 -9.45
C LEU A 103 -16.12 3.32 -8.20
N ALA A 104 -15.11 2.90 -7.46
CA ALA A 104 -14.69 3.61 -6.25
C ALA A 104 -14.01 4.94 -6.59
N TRP A 105 -13.22 4.97 -7.67
CA TRP A 105 -12.42 6.13 -8.08
C TRP A 105 -12.84 6.70 -9.44
N GLY A 106 -13.82 6.08 -10.10
CA GLY A 106 -14.39 6.57 -11.37
C GLY A 106 -13.41 6.54 -12.54
N VAL A 107 -12.55 5.55 -12.59
CA VAL A 107 -11.52 5.36 -13.64
C VAL A 107 -11.75 4.06 -14.41
N ILE A 108 -11.01 3.86 -15.49
CA ILE A 108 -10.91 2.55 -16.15
C ILE A 108 -9.66 1.86 -15.62
N GLU A 109 -9.84 0.72 -14.97
CA GLU A 109 -8.74 -0.18 -14.56
C GLU A 109 -8.42 -1.11 -15.75
N ASN A 110 -7.17 -1.06 -16.21
CA ASN A 110 -6.68 -1.89 -17.31
C ASN A 110 -6.04 -3.21 -16.86
N ASN A 111 -5.92 -3.41 -15.56
CA ASN A 111 -5.31 -4.59 -14.94
C ASN A 111 -3.84 -4.86 -15.35
N HIS A 112 -3.11 -3.86 -15.85
CA HIS A 112 -1.69 -4.03 -16.22
C HIS A 112 -0.79 -4.18 -15.00
N PHE A 113 -1.21 -3.62 -13.85
CA PHE A 113 -0.61 -3.92 -12.56
C PHE A 113 -1.58 -4.76 -11.74
N GLY A 114 -1.45 -6.05 -11.82
CA GLY A 114 -2.30 -7.02 -11.13
C GLY A 114 -1.55 -7.76 -10.02
N LEU A 115 -2.07 -8.94 -9.63
CA LEU A 115 -1.45 -9.75 -8.58
C LEU A 115 -0.06 -10.24 -8.95
N ASP A 116 0.16 -10.63 -10.21
CA ASP A 116 1.47 -11.11 -10.66
C ASP A 116 2.53 -10.00 -10.52
N GLU A 117 2.21 -8.79 -10.98
CA GLU A 117 3.09 -7.62 -10.88
C GLU A 117 3.30 -7.20 -9.42
N PHE A 118 2.26 -7.27 -8.60
CA PHE A 118 2.40 -6.93 -7.18
C PHE A 118 3.33 -7.89 -6.45
N VAL A 119 3.22 -9.19 -6.69
CA VAL A 119 4.11 -10.20 -6.10
C VAL A 119 5.56 -9.96 -6.53
N ASP A 120 5.80 -9.67 -7.79
CA ASP A 120 7.16 -9.40 -8.28
C ASP A 120 7.71 -8.06 -7.79
N TRP A 121 6.87 -7.04 -7.70
CA TRP A 121 7.23 -5.76 -7.08
C TRP A 121 7.59 -5.94 -5.61
N ALA A 122 6.79 -6.69 -4.83
CA ALA A 122 7.04 -6.93 -3.42
C ALA A 122 8.38 -7.63 -3.16
N LYS A 123 8.72 -8.65 -3.99
CA LYS A 123 10.04 -9.29 -3.95
C LYS A 123 11.17 -8.29 -4.17
N LYS A 124 11.01 -7.38 -5.16
CA LYS A 124 12.00 -6.34 -5.44
C LYS A 124 12.06 -5.28 -4.35
N ALA A 125 10.95 -4.98 -3.71
CA ALA A 125 10.85 -4.05 -2.60
C ALA A 125 11.38 -4.61 -1.26
N ASP A 126 11.69 -5.92 -1.19
CA ASP A 126 12.08 -6.65 0.01
C ASP A 126 11.00 -6.54 1.12
N THR A 127 9.74 -6.79 0.74
CA THR A 127 8.57 -6.72 1.63
C THR A 127 7.70 -7.96 1.48
N ASP A 128 7.06 -8.38 2.58
CA ASP A 128 6.02 -9.42 2.55
C ASP A 128 4.69 -8.88 1.99
N ILE A 129 3.74 -9.79 1.68
CA ILE A 129 2.40 -9.48 1.16
C ILE A 129 1.29 -10.15 2.00
#